data_1d9e2ea348467e54e8cc5a2b3f1281bc
#
_entry.id   1d9e2ea348467e54e8cc5a2b3f1281bc
#
_cell.length_a   1.000
_cell.length_b   1.000
_cell.length_c   1.000
_cell.angle_alpha   90.00
_cell.angle_beta   90.00
_cell.angle_gamma   90.00
#
_symmetry.space_group_name_H-M   'P 1'
#
loop_
_entity.id
_entity.type
_entity.pdbx_description
1 polymer ?
#
loop_
_entity_poly.entity_id
_entity_poly.type
_entity_poly.pdbx_seq_one_letter_code
_entity_poly.pdbx_strand_id
1 'polypeptide(L)'
;MTIFAPYASTELPILNRFNGGAAKRHRETKQRQIVLEAVQAHRDHPCAEQIYEDVCKIDDKISRGTVYRNLGCLAAVKKIYHVRVPGADRYDSRTDSHYHIICMRCGTVEDVPLDYREDIDLTIAEMTGYTHLRHRVVFEGLCNKCLKAEAEKGRSRRYLALKDEVKEAEQIRKGVYAILREENRKEQPTHKQDLDR
;
A
#
# COMPACT_ATOMS: atom_id res chain seq x y z
N MET A 1 9.53 4.11 -46.81
CA MET A 1 8.80 5.23 -46.16
C MET A 1 7.32 4.91 -46.27
N THR A 2 6.80 4.18 -45.24
CA THR A 2 5.37 3.80 -45.24
C THR A 2 4.68 4.71 -44.23
N ILE A 3 3.79 5.54 -44.76
CA ILE A 3 3.06 6.58 -44.03
C ILE A 3 1.97 5.88 -43.22
N PHE A 4 2.10 5.85 -41.90
CA PHE A 4 1.05 5.39 -40.98
C PHE A 4 -0.10 6.40 -41.00
N ALA A 5 -1.28 5.97 -41.41
CA ALA A 5 -2.52 6.71 -41.23
C ALA A 5 -2.95 6.64 -39.75
N PRO A 6 -3.44 7.75 -39.15
CA PRO A 6 -3.92 7.72 -37.78
C PRO A 6 -5.16 6.86 -37.69
N TYR A 7 -5.11 5.88 -36.78
CA TYR A 7 -6.21 4.97 -36.49
C TYR A 7 -7.36 5.77 -35.86
N ALA A 8 -8.40 5.99 -36.63
CA ALA A 8 -9.61 6.64 -36.18
C ALA A 8 -10.27 5.78 -35.09
N SER A 9 -10.59 6.41 -33.98
CA SER A 9 -11.31 5.84 -32.83
C SER A 9 -12.70 5.39 -33.25
N THR A 10 -12.81 4.21 -33.86
CA THR A 10 -14.08 3.53 -34.09
C THR A 10 -14.32 2.59 -32.92
N GLU A 11 -15.22 2.98 -32.03
CA GLU A 11 -15.78 2.13 -30.99
C GLU A 11 -16.28 0.83 -31.61
N LEU A 12 -15.55 -0.27 -31.41
CA LEU A 12 -15.98 -1.60 -31.84
C LEU A 12 -16.70 -2.33 -30.71
N PRO A 13 -17.91 -2.83 -30.91
CA PRO A 13 -18.77 -3.42 -29.87
C PRO A 13 -18.48 -4.91 -29.61
N ILE A 14 -17.21 -5.32 -29.42
CA ILE A 14 -16.90 -6.76 -29.35
C ILE A 14 -16.17 -7.16 -28.05
N LEU A 15 -16.53 -6.63 -26.91
CA LEU A 15 -15.95 -7.11 -25.63
C LEU A 15 -16.92 -7.92 -24.75
N ASN A 16 -18.07 -8.31 -25.26
CA ASN A 16 -19.07 -9.07 -24.49
C ASN A 16 -19.07 -10.60 -24.71
N ARG A 17 -18.10 -11.15 -25.45
CA ARG A 17 -18.12 -12.58 -25.79
C ARG A 17 -17.32 -13.52 -24.89
N PHE A 18 -16.51 -12.97 -23.98
CA PHE A 18 -15.69 -13.77 -23.05
C PHE A 18 -16.31 -13.98 -21.65
N ASN A 19 -17.38 -13.30 -21.32
CA ASN A 19 -18.23 -13.68 -20.20
C ASN A 19 -19.46 -14.38 -20.76
N GLY A 20 -19.43 -15.69 -20.82
CA GLY A 20 -20.53 -16.55 -21.29
C GLY A 20 -21.76 -16.54 -20.38
N GLY A 21 -22.29 -15.37 -20.12
CA GLY A 21 -23.57 -15.14 -19.49
C GLY A 21 -24.18 -13.91 -20.14
N ALA A 22 -25.39 -14.08 -20.74
CA ALA A 22 -26.17 -12.97 -21.28
C ALA A 22 -26.08 -11.77 -20.36
N ALA A 23 -25.60 -10.63 -20.88
CA ALA A 23 -25.56 -9.37 -20.16
C ALA A 23 -27.00 -9.03 -19.72
N LYS A 24 -27.39 -9.50 -18.53
CA LYS A 24 -28.62 -9.04 -17.90
C LYS A 24 -28.48 -7.52 -17.83
N ARG A 25 -29.37 -6.79 -18.54
CA ARG A 25 -29.50 -5.37 -18.38
C ARG A 25 -29.68 -5.10 -16.88
N HIS A 26 -28.59 -4.74 -16.22
CA HIS A 26 -28.61 -4.42 -14.80
C HIS A 26 -29.38 -3.11 -14.65
N ARG A 27 -30.65 -3.24 -14.26
CA ARG A 27 -31.50 -2.10 -13.97
C ARG A 27 -30.78 -1.20 -12.99
N GLU A 28 -30.64 0.06 -13.31
CA GLU A 28 -30.13 1.07 -12.39
C GLU A 28 -31.04 1.15 -11.16
N THR A 29 -30.51 0.90 -9.99
CA THR A 29 -31.24 0.91 -8.73
C THR A 29 -30.69 2.01 -7.86
N LYS A 30 -31.52 2.61 -6.99
CA LYS A 30 -31.08 3.63 -6.02
C LYS A 30 -29.87 3.15 -5.23
N GLN A 31 -29.88 1.92 -4.75
CA GLN A 31 -28.74 1.33 -4.01
C GLN A 31 -27.46 1.27 -4.82
N ARG A 32 -27.54 0.94 -6.13
CA ARG A 32 -26.37 0.92 -7.02
C ARG A 32 -25.81 2.31 -7.24
N GLN A 33 -26.68 3.29 -7.36
CA GLN A 33 -26.27 4.67 -7.51
C GLN A 33 -25.54 5.17 -6.25
N ILE A 34 -26.05 4.88 -5.04
CA ILE A 34 -25.38 5.21 -3.78
C ILE A 34 -23.98 4.58 -3.70
N VAL A 35 -23.86 3.29 -4.09
CA VAL A 35 -22.55 2.61 -4.11
C VAL A 35 -21.61 3.25 -5.12
N LEU A 36 -22.09 3.64 -6.31
CA LEU A 36 -21.27 4.31 -7.31
C LEU A 36 -20.76 5.67 -6.81
N GLU A 37 -21.65 6.48 -6.21
CA GLU A 37 -21.30 7.78 -5.64
C GLU A 37 -20.27 7.64 -4.51
N ALA A 38 -20.43 6.62 -3.66
CA ALA A 38 -19.45 6.32 -2.61
C ALA A 38 -18.07 6.01 -3.20
N VAL A 39 -17.97 5.21 -4.29
CA VAL A 39 -16.69 4.96 -4.97
C VAL A 39 -16.12 6.25 -5.57
N GLN A 40 -16.96 7.07 -6.20
CA GLN A 40 -16.53 8.31 -6.87
C GLN A 40 -16.07 9.41 -5.90
N ALA A 41 -16.53 9.35 -4.64
CA ALA A 41 -16.08 10.27 -3.58
C ALA A 41 -14.62 10.00 -3.15
N HIS A 42 -14.10 8.81 -3.42
CA HIS A 42 -12.74 8.41 -3.11
C HIS A 42 -11.76 8.69 -4.25
N ARG A 43 -10.52 9.05 -3.87
CA ARG A 43 -9.38 9.16 -4.79
C ARG A 43 -8.22 8.23 -4.42
N ASP A 44 -8.40 7.44 -3.38
CA ASP A 44 -7.40 6.60 -2.73
C ASP A 44 -7.63 5.10 -2.93
N HIS A 45 -8.41 4.73 -3.94
CA HIS A 45 -8.74 3.34 -4.27
C HIS A 45 -9.31 2.58 -3.05
N PRO A 46 -10.53 2.90 -2.62
CA PRO A 46 -11.14 2.31 -1.43
C PRO A 46 -11.34 0.80 -1.58
N CYS A 47 -11.24 0.07 -0.48
CA CYS A 47 -11.71 -1.31 -0.43
C CYS A 47 -13.24 -1.37 -0.25
N ALA A 48 -13.80 -2.55 -0.48
CA ALA A 48 -15.26 -2.74 -0.34
C ALA A 48 -15.80 -2.39 1.06
N GLU A 49 -14.96 -2.56 2.09
CA GLU A 49 -15.32 -2.26 3.47
C GLU A 49 -15.46 -0.75 3.71
N GLN A 50 -14.50 0.03 3.22
CA GLN A 50 -14.55 1.50 3.30
C GLN A 50 -15.78 2.04 2.55
N ILE A 51 -16.06 1.50 1.36
CA ILE A 51 -17.26 1.86 0.58
C ILE A 51 -18.53 1.48 1.36
N TYR A 52 -18.55 0.33 2.02
CA TYR A 52 -19.69 -0.07 2.85
C TYR A 52 -19.92 0.90 4.03
N GLU A 53 -18.85 1.31 4.71
CA GLU A 53 -18.93 2.28 5.79
C GLU A 53 -19.53 3.62 5.34
N ASP A 54 -19.15 4.09 4.13
CA ASP A 54 -19.68 5.33 3.58
C ASP A 54 -21.12 5.18 3.10
N VAL A 55 -21.47 4.06 2.50
CA VAL A 55 -22.85 3.73 2.12
C VAL A 55 -23.76 3.68 3.34
N CYS A 56 -23.32 3.12 4.47
CA CYS A 56 -24.09 3.06 5.71
C CYS A 56 -24.38 4.45 6.30
N LYS A 57 -23.54 5.45 6.07
CA LYS A 57 -23.79 6.83 6.49
C LYS A 57 -24.94 7.48 5.71
N ILE A 58 -25.21 6.98 4.49
CA ILE A 58 -26.26 7.49 3.60
C ILE A 58 -27.56 6.68 3.77
N ASP A 59 -27.44 5.35 3.82
CA ASP A 59 -28.57 4.42 3.97
C ASP A 59 -28.12 3.17 4.74
N ASP A 60 -28.42 3.13 6.02
CA ASP A 60 -28.05 2.05 6.96
C ASP A 60 -28.77 0.71 6.69
N LYS A 61 -29.79 0.72 5.83
CA LYS A 61 -30.53 -0.48 5.43
C LYS A 61 -29.83 -1.27 4.32
N ILE A 62 -28.80 -0.71 3.70
CA ILE A 62 -28.03 -1.40 2.65
C ILE A 62 -27.05 -2.37 3.32
N SER A 63 -27.27 -3.65 3.11
CA SER A 63 -26.41 -4.68 3.67
C SER A 63 -25.05 -4.75 2.96
N ARG A 64 -24.03 -5.22 3.69
CA ARG A 64 -22.68 -5.48 3.16
C ARG A 64 -22.71 -6.32 1.87
N GLY A 65 -23.47 -7.41 1.85
CA GLY A 65 -23.65 -8.25 0.66
C GLY A 65 -24.26 -7.51 -0.53
N THR A 66 -25.10 -6.51 -0.29
CA THR A 66 -25.64 -5.64 -1.34
C THR A 66 -24.58 -4.75 -1.93
N VAL A 67 -23.69 -4.18 -1.11
CA VAL A 67 -22.56 -3.35 -1.56
C VAL A 67 -21.62 -4.18 -2.45
N TYR A 68 -21.17 -5.33 -1.98
CA TYR A 68 -20.29 -6.22 -2.76
C TYR A 68 -20.89 -6.63 -4.10
N ARG A 69 -22.19 -6.98 -4.12
CA ARG A 69 -22.90 -7.32 -5.36
C ARG A 69 -22.95 -6.14 -6.32
N ASN A 70 -23.23 -4.94 -5.82
CA ASN A 70 -23.30 -3.75 -6.66
C ASN A 70 -21.91 -3.32 -7.18
N LEU A 71 -20.84 -3.44 -6.39
CA LEU A 71 -19.47 -3.24 -6.84
C LEU A 71 -19.12 -4.19 -7.99
N GLY A 72 -19.43 -5.47 -7.84
CA GLY A 72 -19.24 -6.45 -8.92
C GLY A 72 -20.04 -6.12 -10.19
N CYS A 73 -21.29 -5.66 -10.04
CA CYS A 73 -22.11 -5.22 -11.17
C CYS A 73 -21.54 -3.97 -11.86
N LEU A 74 -21.12 -2.97 -11.08
CA LEU A 74 -20.53 -1.73 -11.60
C LEU A 74 -19.22 -1.97 -12.34
N ALA A 75 -18.38 -2.84 -11.80
CA ALA A 75 -17.13 -3.28 -12.45
C ALA A 75 -17.41 -4.05 -13.76
N ALA A 76 -18.42 -4.93 -13.78
CA ALA A 76 -18.79 -5.70 -14.97
C ALA A 76 -19.29 -4.80 -16.11
N VAL A 77 -19.98 -3.68 -15.80
CA VAL A 77 -20.42 -2.70 -16.80
C VAL A 77 -19.41 -1.56 -17.02
N LYS A 78 -18.20 -1.67 -16.47
CA LYS A 78 -17.11 -0.71 -16.60
C LYS A 78 -17.45 0.72 -16.12
N LYS A 79 -18.35 0.86 -15.15
CA LYS A 79 -18.61 2.13 -14.47
C LYS A 79 -17.58 2.45 -13.38
N ILE A 80 -16.87 1.42 -12.91
CA ILE A 80 -15.72 1.50 -12.02
C ILE A 80 -14.68 0.47 -12.46
N TYR A 81 -13.44 0.65 -12.04
CA TYR A 81 -12.38 -0.31 -12.26
C TYR A 81 -12.17 -1.16 -10.99
N HIS A 82 -11.93 -2.46 -11.17
CA HIS A 82 -11.62 -3.39 -10.08
C HIS A 82 -10.13 -3.72 -10.10
N VAL A 83 -9.38 -3.20 -9.13
CA VAL A 83 -7.94 -3.40 -8.98
C VAL A 83 -7.72 -4.56 -8.02
N ARG A 84 -7.23 -5.68 -8.57
CA ARG A 84 -6.89 -6.86 -7.77
C ARG A 84 -5.52 -6.68 -7.16
N VAL A 85 -5.47 -6.69 -5.83
CA VAL A 85 -4.24 -6.54 -5.07
C VAL A 85 -4.15 -7.58 -3.96
N PRO A 86 -2.95 -7.97 -3.52
CA PRO A 86 -2.80 -8.84 -2.36
C PRO A 86 -3.47 -8.24 -1.13
N GLY A 87 -4.27 -9.05 -0.44
CA GLY A 87 -4.94 -8.69 0.81
C GLY A 87 -6.39 -8.24 0.66
N ALA A 88 -6.69 -7.23 -0.11
CA ALA A 88 -8.06 -6.76 -0.33
C ALA A 88 -8.20 -6.05 -1.67
N ASP A 89 -9.18 -6.46 -2.46
CA ASP A 89 -9.53 -5.81 -3.73
C ASP A 89 -9.83 -4.33 -3.53
N ARG A 90 -9.40 -3.50 -4.49
CA ARG A 90 -9.62 -2.06 -4.50
C ARG A 90 -10.52 -1.66 -5.66
N TYR A 91 -11.17 -0.54 -5.52
CA TYR A 91 -12.08 -0.01 -6.54
C TYR A 91 -11.64 1.39 -6.93
N ASP A 92 -11.68 1.67 -8.22
CA ASP A 92 -11.31 2.95 -8.78
C ASP A 92 -12.46 3.51 -9.61
N SER A 93 -12.69 4.80 -9.48
CA SER A 93 -13.68 5.52 -10.27
C SER A 93 -13.19 5.85 -11.68
N ARG A 94 -11.86 5.85 -11.91
CA ARG A 94 -11.29 5.99 -13.24
C ARG A 94 -11.48 4.72 -14.05
N THR A 95 -11.89 4.86 -15.28
CA THR A 95 -12.15 3.75 -16.19
C THR A 95 -11.25 3.73 -17.43
N ASP A 96 -10.45 4.79 -17.62
CA ASP A 96 -9.39 4.85 -18.62
C ASP A 96 -8.22 3.90 -18.26
N SER A 97 -7.42 3.54 -19.25
CA SER A 97 -6.24 2.71 -19.03
C SER A 97 -5.14 3.51 -18.35
N HIS A 98 -4.67 3.07 -17.21
CA HIS A 98 -3.58 3.66 -16.44
C HIS A 98 -2.90 2.60 -15.59
N TYR A 99 -1.82 2.97 -14.91
CA TYR A 99 -1.02 2.09 -14.09
C TYR A 99 -1.23 2.38 -12.61
N HIS A 100 -1.10 1.33 -11.79
CA HIS A 100 -1.20 1.43 -10.33
C HIS A 100 0.12 1.05 -9.68
N ILE A 101 0.35 1.61 -8.49
CA ILE A 101 1.44 1.19 -7.58
C ILE A 101 0.85 0.79 -6.24
N ILE A 102 1.35 -0.32 -5.68
CA ILE A 102 0.92 -0.88 -4.41
C ILE A 102 2.04 -0.77 -3.40
N CYS A 103 1.75 -0.29 -2.21
CA CYS A 103 2.65 -0.42 -1.09
C CYS A 103 2.58 -1.83 -0.51
N MET A 104 3.66 -2.60 -0.63
CA MET A 104 3.76 -3.98 -0.11
C MET A 104 3.58 -4.09 1.41
N ARG A 105 3.65 -2.96 2.13
CA ARG A 105 3.55 -2.95 3.59
C ARG A 105 2.17 -2.57 4.11
N CYS A 106 1.57 -1.49 3.62
CA CYS A 106 0.26 -1.01 4.09
C CYS A 106 -0.89 -1.29 3.12
N GLY A 107 -0.60 -1.82 1.91
CA GLY A 107 -1.61 -2.15 0.91
C GLY A 107 -2.28 -0.91 0.27
N THR A 108 -1.74 0.29 0.49
CA THR A 108 -2.24 1.50 -0.20
C THR A 108 -1.97 1.38 -1.68
N VAL A 109 -2.97 1.69 -2.49
CA VAL A 109 -2.89 1.74 -3.96
C VAL A 109 -2.98 3.19 -4.41
N GLU A 110 -2.14 3.58 -5.33
CA GLU A 110 -2.10 4.92 -5.93
C GLU A 110 -1.96 4.81 -7.44
N ASP A 111 -2.46 5.82 -8.18
CA ASP A 111 -2.21 5.93 -9.62
C ASP A 111 -0.75 6.30 -9.87
N VAL A 112 -0.15 5.67 -10.85
CA VAL A 112 1.18 6.07 -11.33
C VAL A 112 1.03 7.23 -12.31
N PRO A 113 1.74 8.34 -12.12
CA PRO A 113 1.71 9.48 -13.03
C PRO A 113 2.51 9.20 -14.32
N LEU A 114 2.11 8.15 -15.02
CA LEU A 114 2.69 7.72 -16.29
C LEU A 114 1.56 7.44 -17.26
N ASP A 115 1.69 7.97 -18.47
CA ASP A 115 0.74 7.72 -19.54
C ASP A 115 0.74 6.25 -19.96
N TYR A 116 -0.44 5.76 -20.30
CA TYR A 116 -0.59 4.38 -20.76
C TYR A 116 0.16 4.16 -22.08
N ARG A 117 0.98 3.13 -22.14
CA ARG A 117 1.85 2.81 -23.27
C ARG A 117 1.13 1.93 -24.30
N GLU A 118 0.28 2.53 -25.14
CA GLU A 118 -0.43 1.83 -26.21
C GLU A 118 0.51 1.17 -27.22
N ASP A 119 1.71 1.70 -27.39
CA ASP A 119 2.74 1.13 -28.28
C ASP A 119 3.14 -0.30 -27.90
N ILE A 120 3.06 -0.66 -26.62
CA ILE A 120 3.31 -2.04 -26.15
C ILE A 120 2.21 -2.98 -26.69
N ASP A 121 0.96 -2.56 -26.59
CA ASP A 121 -0.18 -3.36 -27.08
C ASP A 121 -0.10 -3.58 -28.59
N LEU A 122 0.25 -2.52 -29.34
CA LEU A 122 0.42 -2.60 -30.80
C LEU A 122 1.57 -3.53 -31.17
N THR A 123 2.72 -3.39 -30.50
CA THR A 123 3.89 -4.26 -30.75
C THR A 123 3.55 -5.73 -30.53
N ILE A 124 2.88 -6.06 -29.41
CA ILE A 124 2.48 -7.43 -29.11
C ILE A 124 1.41 -7.94 -30.08
N ALA A 125 0.48 -7.08 -30.51
CA ALA A 125 -0.51 -7.42 -31.53
C ALA A 125 0.16 -7.82 -32.85
N GLU A 126 1.12 -7.04 -33.31
CA GLU A 126 1.89 -7.32 -34.53
C GLU A 126 2.68 -8.63 -34.42
N MET A 127 3.34 -8.86 -33.30
CA MET A 127 4.14 -10.06 -33.08
C MET A 127 3.34 -11.34 -32.95
N THR A 128 2.11 -11.28 -32.43
CA THR A 128 1.32 -12.45 -32.05
C THR A 128 0.07 -12.67 -32.91
N GLY A 129 -0.35 -11.66 -33.67
CA GLY A 129 -1.60 -11.68 -34.45
C GLY A 129 -2.88 -11.53 -33.59
N TYR A 130 -2.73 -11.25 -32.28
CA TYR A 130 -3.90 -11.01 -31.44
C TYR A 130 -4.45 -9.60 -31.73
N THR A 131 -5.76 -9.43 -31.53
CA THR A 131 -6.45 -8.14 -31.69
C THR A 131 -7.05 -7.67 -30.38
N HIS A 132 -7.30 -6.36 -30.25
CA HIS A 132 -7.88 -5.74 -29.05
C HIS A 132 -7.07 -6.01 -27.76
N LEU A 133 -5.77 -6.06 -27.91
CA LEU A 133 -4.84 -6.22 -26.80
C LEU A 133 -4.85 -5.03 -25.88
N ARG A 134 -4.66 -5.28 -24.63
CA ARG A 134 -4.28 -4.30 -23.61
C ARG A 134 -3.48 -5.00 -22.52
N HIS A 135 -2.51 -4.31 -22.00
CA HIS A 135 -1.74 -4.82 -20.88
C HIS A 135 -2.20 -4.20 -19.55
N ARG A 136 -1.80 -4.80 -18.47
CA ARG A 136 -1.99 -4.28 -17.12
C ARG A 136 -0.69 -4.43 -16.36
N VAL A 137 -0.22 -3.33 -15.80
CA VAL A 137 0.97 -3.32 -14.96
C VAL A 137 0.60 -2.76 -13.60
N VAL A 138 1.02 -3.46 -12.57
CA VAL A 138 0.93 -2.99 -11.20
C VAL A 138 2.36 -2.97 -10.66
N PHE A 139 2.81 -1.80 -10.21
CA PHE A 139 4.10 -1.63 -9.58
C PHE A 139 3.99 -1.93 -8.09
N GLU A 140 5.03 -2.51 -7.52
CA GLU A 140 5.09 -2.85 -6.11
C GLU A 140 6.27 -2.13 -5.46
N GLY A 141 6.06 -1.54 -4.28
CA GLY A 141 7.11 -0.82 -3.58
C GLY A 141 6.72 -0.46 -2.15
N LEU A 142 7.51 0.38 -1.50
CA LEU A 142 7.20 0.95 -0.19
C LEU A 142 6.80 2.41 -0.35
N CYS A 143 5.63 2.79 0.14
CA CYS A 143 5.23 4.19 0.16
C CYS A 143 6.09 5.00 1.14
N ASN A 144 6.16 6.32 0.93
CA ASN A 144 6.95 7.23 1.74
C ASN A 144 6.62 7.15 3.25
N LYS A 145 5.36 6.92 3.62
CA LYS A 145 4.93 6.77 5.02
C LYS A 145 5.56 5.52 5.64
N CYS A 146 5.49 4.39 4.93
CA CYS A 146 6.06 3.13 5.39
C CYS A 146 7.59 3.16 5.45
N LEU A 147 8.24 3.79 4.49
CA LEU A 147 9.69 3.97 4.47
C LEU A 147 10.18 4.81 5.65
N LYS A 148 9.51 5.94 5.93
CA LYS A 148 9.82 6.78 7.10
C LYS A 148 9.63 6.02 8.41
N ALA A 149 8.53 5.28 8.56
CA ALA A 149 8.26 4.47 9.75
C ALA A 149 9.32 3.38 9.97
N GLU A 150 9.90 2.80 8.91
CA GLU A 150 11.01 1.86 9.01
C GLU A 150 12.30 2.54 9.49
N ALA A 151 12.62 3.68 8.91
CA ALA A 151 13.80 4.46 9.30
C ALA A 151 13.72 4.90 10.77
N GLU A 152 12.55 5.28 11.26
CA GLU A 152 12.32 5.63 12.67
C GLU A 152 12.47 4.43 13.60
N LYS A 153 11.92 3.28 13.23
CA LYS A 153 12.11 2.04 13.99
C LYS A 153 13.58 1.61 14.05
N GLY A 154 14.29 1.72 12.94
CA GLY A 154 15.73 1.44 12.89
C GLY A 154 16.53 2.36 13.81
N ARG A 155 16.26 3.67 13.79
CA ARG A 155 16.88 4.65 14.70
C ARG A 155 16.57 4.36 16.16
N SER A 156 15.34 4.04 16.50
CA SER A 156 14.93 3.71 17.87
C SER A 156 15.64 2.45 18.39
N ARG A 157 15.74 1.40 17.57
CA ARG A 157 16.47 0.17 17.93
C ARG A 157 17.95 0.45 18.21
N ARG A 158 18.59 1.23 17.32
CA ARG A 158 20.01 1.59 17.49
C ARG A 158 20.23 2.46 18.74
N TYR A 159 19.33 3.39 19.02
CA TYR A 159 19.38 4.20 20.23
C TYR A 159 19.28 3.36 21.51
N LEU A 160 18.34 2.39 21.56
CA LEU A 160 18.17 1.51 22.70
C LEU A 160 19.41 0.62 22.92
N ALA A 161 19.97 0.04 21.84
CA ALA A 161 21.19 -0.75 21.92
C ALA A 161 22.38 0.07 22.47
N LEU A 162 22.60 1.27 21.97
CA LEU A 162 23.64 2.18 22.47
C LEU A 162 23.44 2.58 23.94
N LYS A 163 22.20 2.78 24.35
CA LYS A 163 21.88 3.08 25.75
C LYS A 163 22.24 1.92 26.68
N ASP A 164 21.99 0.69 26.26
CA ASP A 164 22.36 -0.50 27.05
C ASP A 164 23.87 -0.68 27.10
N GLU A 165 24.60 -0.48 26.01
CA GLU A 165 26.08 -0.49 25.96
C GLU A 165 26.68 0.57 26.89
N VAL A 166 26.15 1.79 26.87
CA VAL A 166 26.61 2.86 27.77
C VAL A 166 26.39 2.48 29.25
N LYS A 167 25.23 1.91 29.57
CA LYS A 167 24.91 1.46 30.92
C LYS A 167 25.88 0.37 31.40
N GLU A 168 26.20 -0.58 30.54
CA GLU A 168 27.17 -1.64 30.83
C GLU A 168 28.57 -1.06 31.06
N ALA A 169 29.02 -0.16 30.18
CA ALA A 169 30.30 0.53 30.34
C ALA A 169 30.38 1.34 31.65
N GLU A 170 29.29 1.99 32.07
CA GLU A 170 29.22 2.68 33.36
C GLU A 170 29.31 1.72 34.54
N GLN A 171 28.72 0.53 34.47
CA GLN A 171 28.85 -0.48 35.52
C GLN A 171 30.29 -0.99 35.63
N ILE A 172 30.93 -1.30 34.51
CA ILE A 172 32.34 -1.68 34.48
C ILE A 172 33.22 -0.61 35.08
N ARG A 173 33.03 0.67 34.71
CA ARG A 173 33.75 1.80 35.24
C ARG A 173 33.62 1.90 36.77
N LYS A 174 32.38 1.76 37.29
CA LYS A 174 32.13 1.76 38.74
C LYS A 174 32.85 0.61 39.45
N GLY A 175 32.85 -0.56 38.87
CA GLY A 175 33.56 -1.73 39.38
C GLY A 175 35.08 -1.50 39.46
N VAL A 176 35.68 -1.00 38.39
CA VAL A 176 37.11 -0.66 38.35
C VAL A 176 37.47 0.39 39.42
N TYR A 177 36.68 1.46 39.56
CA TYR A 177 36.92 2.44 40.63
C TYR A 177 36.79 1.88 42.04
N ALA A 178 35.91 0.92 42.25
CA ALA A 178 35.78 0.24 43.57
C ALA A 178 37.03 -0.58 43.90
N ILE A 179 37.55 -1.35 42.93
CA ILE A 179 38.77 -2.15 43.07
C ILE A 179 39.98 -1.23 43.36
N LEU A 180 40.17 -0.18 42.57
CA LEU A 180 41.27 0.77 42.80
C LEU A 180 41.22 1.46 44.20
N ARG A 181 40.02 1.76 44.69
CA ARG A 181 39.86 2.29 46.03
C ARG A 181 40.24 1.30 47.12
N GLU A 182 39.92 0.00 46.96
CA GLU A 182 40.34 -1.03 47.89
C GLU A 182 41.85 -1.27 47.90
N GLU A 183 42.50 -1.25 46.73
CA GLU A 183 43.93 -1.36 46.60
C GLU A 183 44.67 -0.17 47.28
N ASN A 184 44.24 1.06 47.01
CA ASN A 184 44.79 2.25 47.67
C ASN A 184 44.56 2.26 49.20
N ARG A 185 43.51 1.63 49.69
CA ARG A 185 43.27 1.51 51.13
C ARG A 185 44.18 0.50 51.79
N LYS A 186 44.62 -0.56 51.08
CA LYS A 186 45.58 -1.58 51.57
C LYS A 186 47.02 -1.07 51.60
N GLU A 187 47.34 -0.12 50.72
CA GLU A 187 48.68 0.48 50.61
C GLU A 187 48.93 1.66 51.60
N GLN A 188 47.90 2.16 52.31
CA GLN A 188 48.10 3.19 53.33
C GLN A 188 48.64 2.52 54.60
N PRO A 189 49.89 2.86 55.02
CA PRO A 189 50.44 2.33 56.28
C PRO A 189 49.57 2.81 57.46
N THR A 190 49.16 1.85 58.29
CA THR A 190 48.51 2.14 59.59
C THR A 190 49.52 2.86 60.48
N HIS A 191 49.44 4.16 60.51
CA HIS A 191 50.19 4.95 61.51
C HIS A 191 49.54 4.68 62.87
N LYS A 192 50.03 3.65 63.55
CA LYS A 192 49.81 3.50 65.01
C LYS A 192 50.53 4.65 65.69
N GLN A 193 49.80 5.57 66.22
CA GLN A 193 50.31 6.51 67.21
C GLN A 193 50.57 5.69 68.48
N ASP A 194 51.84 5.37 68.71
CA ASP A 194 52.35 5.11 70.04
C ASP A 194 52.45 6.47 70.81
N LEU A 195 51.38 6.80 71.48
CA LEU A 195 51.35 7.86 72.50
C LEU A 195 51.24 7.14 73.86
N ASP A 196 52.38 6.76 74.36
CA ASP A 196 52.54 6.46 75.78
C ASP A 196 53.99 6.80 76.16
N ARG A 197 54.19 8.05 76.67
CA ARG A 197 54.96 8.37 77.88
C ARG A 197 55.14 9.90 78.06
#